data_c8cb3dd6d686c52ccdde2e39630ccfea
#
_entry.id   c8cb3dd6d686c52ccdde2e39630ccfea
#
_cell.length_a   1.000
_cell.length_b   1.000
_cell.length_c   1.000
_cell.angle_alpha   90.00
_cell.angle_beta   90.00
_cell.angle_gamma   90.00
#
_symmetry.space_group_name_H-M   'P 1'
#
loop_
_entity.id
_entity.type
_entity.pdbx_description
1 polymer ?
#
loop_
_entity_poly.entity_id
_entity_poly.type
_entity_poly.pdbx_seq_one_letter_code
_entity_poly.pdbx_strand_id
1 'polypeptide(L)'
;MNRPLVALTSILALLAVAAPAQAAAPSCTRDGAKLLSADGRVRVVSVKEKPQNSETRRDRIYGCWTTTGRRFTLFQSRDFGLDSIERDHFEIIDGRYIGAIRDFEGGVSESRVAASFDAQKHVAVHDTKPCDSISSGDFSGVEDAVFFRGGGIAYTCWQKSHIVDGKGDRLLEADGTRVTDLAVSRNHIGFGEHLYYTVDDTTLKALAL
;
A
#
# COMPACT_ATOMS: atom_id res chain seq x y z
N MET A 1 -14.73 2.97 -89.88
CA MET A 1 -14.23 2.03 -88.87
C MET A 1 -14.30 2.71 -87.52
N ASN A 2 -15.41 2.51 -86.78
CA ASN A 2 -15.65 3.13 -85.46
C ASN A 2 -15.31 2.14 -84.34
N ARG A 3 -14.37 2.47 -83.48
CA ARG A 3 -14.06 1.69 -82.25
C ARG A 3 -14.78 2.33 -81.10
N PRO A 4 -15.52 1.57 -80.27
CA PRO A 4 -16.11 2.10 -79.02
C PRO A 4 -15.07 2.09 -77.94
N LEU A 5 -15.00 3.24 -77.15
CA LEU A 5 -14.30 3.37 -75.90
C LEU A 5 -15.11 2.67 -74.82
N VAL A 6 -14.53 1.66 -74.20
CA VAL A 6 -15.07 1.06 -72.98
C VAL A 6 -14.51 1.81 -71.79
N ALA A 7 -15.40 2.54 -71.08
CA ALA A 7 -15.06 3.21 -69.82
C ALA A 7 -15.11 2.19 -68.67
N LEU A 8 -13.94 1.87 -68.07
CA LEU A 8 -13.85 1.08 -66.86
C LEU A 8 -14.10 2.00 -65.64
N THR A 9 -15.27 1.89 -65.03
CA THR A 9 -15.58 2.52 -63.75
C THR A 9 -15.06 1.63 -62.63
N SER A 10 -13.95 2.07 -62.00
CA SER A 10 -13.40 1.42 -60.78
C SER A 10 -14.19 1.86 -59.56
N ILE A 11 -14.98 0.96 -58.98
CA ILE A 11 -15.65 1.16 -57.70
C ILE A 11 -14.63 0.87 -56.59
N LEU A 12 -14.10 1.91 -55.98
CA LEU A 12 -13.33 1.82 -54.74
C LEU A 12 -14.29 1.58 -53.57
N ALA A 13 -14.42 0.34 -53.13
CA ALA A 13 -15.12 0.02 -51.89
C ALA A 13 -14.24 0.43 -50.71
N LEU A 14 -14.56 1.55 -50.01
CA LEU A 14 -14.00 1.92 -48.72
C LEU A 14 -14.50 0.93 -47.67
N LEU A 15 -13.65 -0.04 -47.30
CA LEU A 15 -13.82 -0.84 -46.10
C LEU A 15 -13.48 0.05 -44.88
N ALA A 16 -14.51 0.65 -44.30
CA ALA A 16 -14.40 1.29 -42.98
C ALA A 16 -14.15 0.18 -41.94
N VAL A 17 -12.88 -0.07 -41.60
CA VAL A 17 -12.52 -0.91 -40.46
C VAL A 17 -12.96 -0.13 -39.18
N ALA A 18 -14.10 -0.53 -38.62
CA ALA A 18 -14.51 -0.06 -37.33
C ALA A 18 -13.43 -0.47 -36.30
N ALA A 19 -12.66 0.51 -35.82
CA ALA A 19 -11.74 0.27 -34.72
C ALA A 19 -12.55 -0.26 -33.51
N PRO A 20 -12.13 -1.38 -32.90
CA PRO A 20 -12.83 -1.90 -31.74
C PRO A 20 -12.83 -0.78 -30.68
N ALA A 21 -14.03 -0.43 -30.19
CA ALA A 21 -14.19 0.52 -29.10
C ALA A 21 -13.35 0.00 -27.92
N GLN A 22 -12.23 0.65 -27.65
CA GLN A 22 -11.43 0.32 -26.48
C GLN A 22 -12.30 0.54 -25.27
N ALA A 23 -12.70 -0.55 -24.59
CA ALA A 23 -13.39 -0.47 -23.33
C ALA A 23 -12.57 0.42 -22.39
N ALA A 24 -13.19 1.46 -21.84
CA ALA A 24 -12.53 2.37 -20.91
C ALA A 24 -11.87 1.53 -19.81
N ALA A 25 -10.58 1.82 -19.54
CA ALA A 25 -9.84 1.11 -18.51
C ALA A 25 -10.59 1.16 -17.17
N PRO A 26 -10.70 0.06 -16.43
CA PRO A 26 -11.42 0.04 -15.15
C PRO A 26 -10.87 1.11 -14.20
N SER A 27 -11.75 1.89 -13.57
CA SER A 27 -11.35 2.98 -12.68
C SER A 27 -11.32 2.54 -11.22
N CYS A 28 -10.21 2.83 -10.54
CA CYS A 28 -10.10 2.67 -9.09
C CYS A 28 -10.98 3.65 -8.30
N THR A 29 -11.32 4.78 -8.90
CA THR A 29 -12.08 5.87 -8.25
C THR A 29 -13.58 5.85 -8.57
N ARG A 30 -14.10 4.75 -9.11
CA ARG A 30 -15.54 4.58 -9.32
C ARG A 30 -16.32 4.68 -7.99
N ASP A 31 -17.61 4.87 -8.07
CA ASP A 31 -18.54 4.89 -6.93
C ASP A 31 -18.21 5.98 -5.89
N GLY A 32 -17.68 7.13 -6.33
CA GLY A 32 -17.37 8.24 -5.44
C GLY A 32 -16.17 8.01 -4.51
N ALA A 33 -15.31 7.04 -4.81
CA ALA A 33 -14.11 6.80 -4.03
C ALA A 33 -13.16 8.00 -4.11
N LYS A 34 -12.62 8.40 -2.94
CA LYS A 34 -11.60 9.44 -2.81
C LYS A 34 -10.22 8.82 -2.97
N LEU A 35 -9.38 9.41 -3.83
CA LEU A 35 -7.98 9.02 -3.97
C LEU A 35 -7.18 9.52 -2.77
N LEU A 36 -6.45 8.64 -2.10
CA LEU A 36 -5.56 8.94 -0.97
C LEU A 36 -4.08 8.94 -1.39
N SER A 37 -3.66 7.96 -2.19
CA SER A 37 -2.29 7.86 -2.69
C SER A 37 -2.26 7.21 -4.08
N ALA A 38 -1.26 7.55 -4.89
CA ALA A 38 -1.10 7.03 -6.24
C ALA A 38 0.37 7.03 -6.67
N ASP A 39 0.81 5.88 -7.19
CA ASP A 39 2.07 5.76 -7.90
C ASP A 39 1.97 4.63 -8.93
N GLY A 40 2.51 4.86 -10.12
CA GLY A 40 2.46 3.89 -11.20
C GLY A 40 1.06 3.33 -11.44
N ARG A 41 0.91 2.02 -11.27
CA ARG A 41 -0.36 1.28 -11.43
C ARG A 41 -1.13 1.07 -10.13
N VAL A 42 -0.62 1.56 -9.02
CA VAL A 42 -1.22 1.39 -7.71
C VAL A 42 -2.01 2.64 -7.32
N ARG A 43 -3.14 2.43 -6.67
CA ARG A 43 -3.96 3.48 -6.05
C ARG A 43 -4.39 3.02 -4.67
N VAL A 44 -4.39 3.93 -3.73
CA VAL A 44 -5.06 3.77 -2.44
C VAL A 44 -6.26 4.70 -2.43
N VAL A 45 -7.43 4.14 -2.17
CA VAL A 45 -8.69 4.88 -2.23
C VAL A 45 -9.53 4.64 -0.98
N SER A 46 -10.24 5.67 -0.55
CA SER A 46 -11.25 5.61 0.52
C SER A 46 -12.65 5.57 -0.09
N VAL A 47 -13.50 4.72 0.43
CA VAL A 47 -14.91 4.61 0.05
C VAL A 47 -15.78 4.81 1.27
N LYS A 48 -16.70 5.78 1.19
CA LYS A 48 -17.69 5.98 2.25
C LYS A 48 -18.67 4.83 2.29
N GLU A 49 -18.70 4.09 3.38
CA GLU A 49 -19.69 3.05 3.59
C GLU A 49 -21.00 3.61 4.10
N LYS A 50 -22.10 3.02 3.64
CA LYS A 50 -23.41 3.29 4.24
C LYS A 50 -23.43 2.63 5.62
N PRO A 51 -23.83 3.32 6.69
CA PRO A 51 -23.96 2.72 8.01
C PRO A 51 -24.99 1.57 7.94
N GLN A 52 -24.61 0.41 8.41
CA GLN A 52 -25.55 -0.72 8.53
C GLN A 52 -26.53 -0.53 9.70
N ASN A 53 -26.11 0.18 10.72
CA ASN A 53 -26.92 0.60 11.87
C ASN A 53 -26.53 2.03 12.22
N SER A 54 -27.36 2.76 12.92
CA SER A 54 -27.37 4.22 13.16
C SER A 54 -26.07 4.89 13.66
N GLU A 55 -24.96 4.19 13.72
CA GLU A 55 -23.73 4.67 14.36
C GLU A 55 -22.59 4.78 13.37
N THR A 56 -22.06 5.99 13.29
CA THR A 56 -20.82 6.42 12.63
C THR A 56 -20.50 5.87 11.23
N ARG A 57 -20.60 6.77 10.28
CA ARG A 57 -20.17 6.58 8.89
C ARG A 57 -18.66 6.37 8.87
N ARG A 58 -18.19 5.21 8.44
CA ARG A 58 -16.77 4.88 8.34
C ARG A 58 -16.33 4.84 6.90
N ASP A 59 -15.10 5.26 6.68
CA ASP A 59 -14.45 5.15 5.38
C ASP A 59 -13.67 3.84 5.34
N ARG A 60 -13.97 2.97 4.37
CA ARG A 60 -13.17 1.78 4.13
C ARG A 60 -12.05 2.08 3.14
N ILE A 61 -10.83 1.66 3.48
CA ILE A 61 -9.64 1.89 2.67
C ILE A 61 -9.33 0.66 1.83
N TYR A 62 -9.12 0.92 0.53
CA TYR A 62 -8.80 -0.11 -0.45
C TYR A 62 -7.51 0.18 -1.18
N GLY A 63 -6.71 -0.85 -1.40
CA GLY A 63 -5.74 -0.91 -2.46
C GLY A 63 -6.43 -1.23 -3.79
N CYS A 64 -5.88 -0.72 -4.88
CA CYS A 64 -6.41 -0.97 -6.23
C CYS A 64 -5.28 -1.05 -7.25
N TRP A 65 -5.36 -2.03 -8.14
CA TRP A 65 -4.50 -2.16 -9.29
C TRP A 65 -5.21 -1.59 -10.52
N THR A 66 -4.68 -0.53 -11.13
CA THR A 66 -5.37 0.25 -12.17
C THR A 66 -5.67 -0.54 -13.44
N THR A 67 -4.83 -1.52 -13.78
CA THR A 67 -5.03 -2.35 -14.99
C THR A 67 -6.32 -3.15 -14.95
N THR A 68 -6.74 -3.61 -13.76
CA THR A 68 -7.97 -4.39 -13.57
C THR A 68 -9.09 -3.60 -12.93
N GLY A 69 -8.79 -2.45 -12.30
CA GLY A 69 -9.72 -1.70 -11.47
C GLY A 69 -10.23 -2.47 -10.25
N ARG A 70 -9.62 -3.63 -9.94
CA ARG A 70 -10.01 -4.46 -8.81
C ARG A 70 -9.49 -3.84 -7.52
N ARG A 71 -10.39 -3.67 -6.55
CA ARG A 71 -10.11 -3.21 -5.20
C ARG A 71 -9.99 -4.39 -4.24
N PHE A 72 -9.15 -4.24 -3.23
CA PHE A 72 -9.02 -5.15 -2.11
C PHE A 72 -8.84 -4.35 -0.81
N THR A 73 -9.36 -4.87 0.29
CA THR A 73 -9.32 -4.17 1.59
C THR A 73 -7.90 -4.18 2.14
N LEU A 74 -7.39 -3.02 2.54
CA LEU A 74 -6.09 -2.89 3.22
C LEU A 74 -6.24 -3.19 4.70
N PHE A 75 -7.11 -2.46 5.37
CA PHE A 75 -7.45 -2.72 6.77
C PHE A 75 -8.95 -2.90 6.91
N GLN A 76 -9.35 -3.85 7.74
CA GLN A 76 -10.73 -3.92 8.18
C GLN A 76 -10.94 -2.88 9.28
N SER A 77 -11.94 -2.03 9.11
CA SER A 77 -12.38 -1.16 10.20
C SER A 77 -12.82 -2.04 11.38
N ARG A 78 -12.23 -1.82 12.55
CA ARG A 78 -12.73 -2.43 13.79
C ARG A 78 -13.69 -1.47 14.46
N ASP A 79 -14.77 -2.00 15.03
CA ASP A 79 -15.71 -1.22 15.84
C ASP A 79 -15.15 -1.01 17.24
N PHE A 80 -14.50 0.14 17.45
CA PHE A 80 -13.90 0.49 18.75
C PHE A 80 -14.69 1.55 19.54
N GLY A 81 -15.97 1.77 19.20
CA GLY A 81 -16.80 2.75 19.90
C GLY A 81 -16.69 4.18 19.33
N LEU A 82 -17.41 5.11 19.97
CA LEU A 82 -17.62 6.47 19.45
C LEU A 82 -16.40 7.39 19.55
N ASP A 83 -15.42 7.09 20.38
CA ASP A 83 -14.31 7.97 20.73
C ASP A 83 -12.96 7.51 20.14
N SER A 84 -12.97 6.64 19.13
CA SER A 84 -11.74 6.17 18.53
C SER A 84 -11.33 6.99 17.30
N ILE A 85 -10.04 7.36 17.25
CA ILE A 85 -9.43 8.04 16.11
C ILE A 85 -8.54 7.03 15.39
N GLU A 86 -8.79 6.85 14.10
CA GLU A 86 -7.92 6.07 13.22
C GLU A 86 -7.17 7.01 12.28
N ARG A 87 -5.85 6.88 12.22
CA ARG A 87 -5.00 7.60 11.26
C ARG A 87 -4.26 6.59 10.41
N ASP A 88 -4.43 6.68 9.11
CA ASP A 88 -3.79 5.79 8.16
C ASP A 88 -2.72 6.53 7.35
N HIS A 89 -1.53 5.96 7.28
CA HIS A 89 -0.44 6.40 6.43
C HIS A 89 -0.16 5.35 5.37
N PHE A 90 0.03 5.78 4.12
CA PHE A 90 0.26 4.89 2.99
C PHE A 90 1.49 5.30 2.21
N GLU A 91 2.29 4.31 1.86
CA GLU A 91 3.43 4.45 0.97
C GLU A 91 3.32 3.43 -0.17
N ILE A 92 3.60 3.85 -1.40
CA ILE A 92 3.63 2.94 -2.54
C ILE A 92 5.10 2.65 -2.88
N ILE A 93 5.43 1.36 -2.91
CA ILE A 93 6.79 0.87 -3.10
C ILE A 93 6.87 0.19 -4.47
N ASP A 94 7.84 0.61 -5.30
CA ASP A 94 8.12 0.07 -6.64
C ASP A 94 6.89 0.04 -7.56
N GLY A 95 5.92 0.94 -7.36
CA GLY A 95 4.67 0.99 -8.14
C GLY A 95 3.84 -0.30 -8.08
N ARG A 96 4.07 -1.17 -7.09
CA ARG A 96 3.42 -2.47 -6.91
C ARG A 96 2.94 -2.75 -5.51
N TYR A 97 3.75 -2.46 -4.50
CA TYR A 97 3.40 -2.76 -3.11
C TYR A 97 2.83 -1.54 -2.42
N ILE A 98 1.97 -1.75 -1.45
CA ILE A 98 1.41 -0.73 -0.58
C ILE A 98 1.90 -1.02 0.83
N GLY A 99 2.73 -0.15 1.39
CA GLY A 99 2.99 -0.08 2.80
C GLY A 99 1.89 0.73 3.48
N ALA A 100 1.37 0.23 4.58
CA ALA A 100 0.29 0.88 5.31
C ALA A 100 0.56 0.82 6.80
N ILE A 101 0.52 1.97 7.46
CA ILE A 101 0.58 2.10 8.92
C ILE A 101 -0.79 2.60 9.37
N ARG A 102 -1.35 1.96 10.36
CA ARG A 102 -2.57 2.41 11.04
C ARG A 102 -2.28 2.70 12.49
N ASP A 103 -2.51 3.95 12.87
CA ASP A 103 -2.55 4.40 14.24
C ASP A 103 -3.99 4.31 14.73
N PHE A 104 -4.17 3.73 15.87
CA PHE A 104 -5.43 3.64 16.58
C PHE A 104 -5.28 4.29 17.95
N GLU A 105 -6.13 5.27 18.23
CA GLU A 105 -6.22 5.96 19.52
C GLU A 105 -7.66 5.84 20.03
N GLY A 106 -7.87 5.20 21.14
CA GLY A 106 -9.23 5.03 21.69
C GLY A 106 -9.24 4.80 23.19
N GLY A 107 -9.96 5.65 23.91
CA GLY A 107 -10.09 5.57 25.36
C GLY A 107 -8.74 5.70 26.05
N VAL A 108 -8.28 4.61 26.67
CA VAL A 108 -7.01 4.55 27.43
C VAL A 108 -5.92 3.77 26.69
N SER A 109 -6.12 3.44 25.43
CA SER A 109 -5.16 2.64 24.68
C SER A 109 -4.82 3.26 23.33
N GLU A 110 -3.53 3.25 23.01
CA GLU A 110 -3.02 3.56 21.70
C GLU A 110 -2.41 2.30 21.09
N SER A 111 -2.61 2.08 19.81
CA SER A 111 -1.94 1.01 19.10
C SER A 111 -1.55 1.42 17.69
N ARG A 112 -0.40 0.92 17.25
CA ARG A 112 0.07 1.09 15.87
C ARG A 112 0.36 -0.26 15.26
N VAL A 113 -0.11 -0.47 14.04
CA VAL A 113 0.18 -1.66 13.25
C VAL A 113 0.68 -1.25 11.88
N ALA A 114 1.61 -2.05 11.32
CA ALA A 114 2.05 -1.86 9.95
C ALA A 114 1.83 -3.16 9.15
N ALA A 115 1.48 -3.01 7.89
CA ALA A 115 1.29 -4.12 6.98
C ALA A 115 1.69 -3.72 5.56
N SER A 116 2.11 -4.69 4.77
CA SER A 116 2.35 -4.50 3.35
C SER A 116 1.48 -5.41 2.49
N PHE A 117 1.15 -4.94 1.31
CA PHE A 117 0.22 -5.58 0.39
C PHE A 117 0.78 -5.60 -1.02
N ASP A 118 0.63 -6.71 -1.73
CA ASP A 118 0.89 -6.79 -3.17
C ASP A 118 -0.39 -6.36 -3.92
N ALA A 119 -0.37 -5.15 -4.48
CA ALA A 119 -1.51 -4.60 -5.18
C ALA A 119 -1.86 -5.35 -6.46
N GLN A 120 -0.89 -5.98 -7.12
CA GLN A 120 -1.12 -6.79 -8.32
C GLN A 120 -1.82 -8.11 -7.97
N LYS A 121 -1.43 -8.75 -6.87
CA LYS A 121 -2.00 -10.01 -6.41
C LYS A 121 -3.24 -9.83 -5.54
N HIS A 122 -3.49 -8.63 -5.01
CA HIS A 122 -4.59 -8.29 -4.11
C HIS A 122 -4.55 -9.03 -2.76
N VAL A 123 -3.35 -9.18 -2.20
CA VAL A 123 -3.13 -9.91 -0.95
C VAL A 123 -2.21 -9.14 -0.01
N ALA A 124 -2.36 -9.38 1.29
CA ALA A 124 -1.35 -9.01 2.27
C ALA A 124 -0.09 -9.85 2.03
N VAL A 125 1.08 -9.23 2.15
CA VAL A 125 2.39 -9.89 2.00
C VAL A 125 3.03 -10.10 3.37
N HIS A 126 3.11 -9.02 4.13
CA HIS A 126 3.65 -9.02 5.48
C HIS A 126 2.80 -8.15 6.40
N ASP A 127 2.79 -8.50 7.66
CA ASP A 127 2.20 -7.72 8.74
C ASP A 127 3.14 -7.74 9.95
N THR A 128 3.10 -6.69 10.75
CA THR A 128 3.83 -6.65 12.00
C THR A 128 3.11 -7.52 13.02
N LYS A 129 3.89 -8.29 13.78
CA LYS A 129 3.35 -8.98 14.95
C LYS A 129 2.97 -7.93 16.01
N PRO A 130 1.98 -8.23 16.85
CA PRO A 130 1.73 -7.42 18.03
C PRO A 130 3.01 -7.30 18.84
N CYS A 131 3.43 -6.07 19.12
CA CYS A 131 4.47 -5.85 20.10
C CYS A 131 3.94 -6.22 21.48
N ASP A 132 4.74 -6.87 22.29
CA ASP A 132 4.37 -7.16 23.68
C ASP A 132 4.00 -5.83 24.37
N SER A 133 2.79 -5.75 24.92
CA SER A 133 2.36 -4.56 25.65
C SER A 133 3.29 -4.35 26.84
N ILE A 134 3.80 -3.14 26.98
CA ILE A 134 4.45 -2.74 28.24
C ILE A 134 3.40 -2.91 29.33
N SER A 135 3.78 -3.49 30.46
CA SER A 135 2.92 -3.81 31.57
C SER A 135 2.17 -2.61 32.21
N SER A 136 2.34 -1.42 31.69
CA SER A 136 1.68 -0.17 32.10
C SER A 136 0.39 0.17 31.34
N GLY A 137 -0.02 -0.60 30.37
CA GLY A 137 -1.37 -0.49 29.76
C GLY A 137 -1.56 0.57 28.68
N ASP A 138 -0.58 1.43 28.43
CA ASP A 138 -0.85 2.66 27.68
C ASP A 138 -0.56 2.58 26.16
N PHE A 139 0.39 1.77 25.72
CA PHE A 139 0.70 1.62 24.29
C PHE A 139 0.97 0.16 23.92
N SER A 140 0.28 -0.34 22.89
CA SER A 140 0.56 -1.63 22.29
C SER A 140 0.79 -1.47 20.81
N GLY A 141 1.97 -1.82 20.31
CA GLY A 141 2.17 -1.76 18.88
C GLY A 141 3.57 -1.36 18.46
N VAL A 142 3.69 -1.05 17.20
CA VAL A 142 4.92 -0.66 16.53
C VAL A 142 5.23 0.80 16.86
N GLU A 143 6.44 1.09 17.35
CA GLU A 143 6.88 2.47 17.59
C GLU A 143 7.22 3.18 16.29
N ASP A 144 7.97 2.51 15.41
CA ASP A 144 8.36 3.01 14.10
C ASP A 144 8.33 1.88 13.08
N ALA A 145 8.02 2.20 11.82
CA ALA A 145 8.02 1.25 10.72
C ALA A 145 8.36 1.92 9.40
N VAL A 146 9.17 1.24 8.59
CA VAL A 146 9.49 1.64 7.22
C VAL A 146 9.33 0.47 6.27
N PHE A 147 9.01 0.78 5.04
CA PHE A 147 8.79 -0.21 3.99
C PHE A 147 9.90 -0.17 2.94
N PHE A 148 10.22 -1.34 2.38
CA PHE A 148 11.25 -1.48 1.36
C PHE A 148 10.84 -2.45 0.25
N ARG A 149 11.72 -2.66 -0.71
CA ARG A 149 11.45 -3.47 -1.91
C ARG A 149 10.85 -4.83 -1.60
N GLY A 150 9.99 -5.31 -2.52
CA GLY A 150 9.31 -6.58 -2.34
C GLY A 150 8.20 -6.56 -1.29
N GLY A 151 7.87 -5.38 -0.74
CA GLY A 151 6.90 -5.22 0.34
C GLY A 151 7.45 -5.58 1.71
N GLY A 152 8.77 -5.61 1.89
CA GLY A 152 9.38 -5.85 3.20
C GLY A 152 9.08 -4.71 4.18
N ILE A 153 9.12 -5.02 5.48
CA ILE A 153 8.88 -4.10 6.60
C ILE A 153 10.04 -4.21 7.58
N ALA A 154 10.62 -3.07 7.97
CA ALA A 154 11.43 -2.99 9.18
C ALA A 154 10.64 -2.21 10.22
N TYR A 155 10.60 -2.69 11.47
CA TYR A 155 9.83 -2.04 12.52
C TYR A 155 10.46 -2.23 13.90
N THR A 156 10.13 -1.34 14.80
CA THR A 156 10.60 -1.35 16.19
C THR A 156 9.43 -1.52 17.16
N CYS A 157 9.70 -2.24 18.23
CA CYS A 157 8.82 -2.46 19.35
C CYS A 157 9.63 -2.29 20.63
N TRP A 158 9.58 -1.16 21.29
CA TRP A 158 10.27 -0.88 22.56
C TRP A 158 11.76 -1.34 22.57
N GLN A 159 12.02 -2.60 22.88
CA GLN A 159 13.37 -3.19 22.96
C GLN A 159 13.62 -4.28 21.91
N LYS A 160 12.77 -4.37 20.89
CA LYS A 160 12.90 -5.32 19.80
C LYS A 160 12.77 -4.61 18.47
N SER A 161 13.59 -5.02 17.54
CA SER A 161 13.52 -4.52 16.17
C SER A 161 13.51 -5.67 15.19
N HIS A 162 12.66 -5.60 14.19
CA HIS A 162 12.39 -6.69 13.28
C HIS A 162 12.57 -6.28 11.83
N ILE A 163 12.95 -7.23 10.99
CA ILE A 163 12.81 -7.19 9.54
C ILE A 163 11.93 -8.35 9.12
N VAL A 164 10.88 -8.05 8.38
CA VAL A 164 9.97 -9.04 7.77
C VAL A 164 10.02 -8.90 6.26
N ASP A 165 10.49 -9.91 5.58
CA ASP A 165 10.64 -9.95 4.12
C ASP A 165 10.48 -11.37 3.58
N GLY A 166 10.84 -11.60 2.31
CA GLY A 166 10.81 -12.92 1.69
C GLY A 166 11.66 -13.99 2.37
N LYS A 167 12.56 -13.60 3.28
CA LYS A 167 13.40 -14.52 4.10
C LYS A 167 12.75 -14.82 5.46
N GLY A 168 11.61 -14.21 5.77
CA GLY A 168 10.87 -14.38 7.01
C GLY A 168 11.03 -13.21 7.99
N ASP A 169 10.56 -13.43 9.22
CA ASP A 169 10.66 -12.49 10.32
C ASP A 169 11.92 -12.78 11.13
N ARG A 170 12.78 -11.79 11.30
CA ARG A 170 14.04 -11.88 12.05
C ARG A 170 14.32 -10.59 12.81
N LEU A 171 15.06 -10.70 13.89
CA LEU A 171 15.54 -9.54 14.62
C LEU A 171 16.53 -8.73 13.78
N LEU A 172 16.41 -7.41 13.81
CA LEU A 172 17.36 -6.47 13.22
C LEU A 172 18.61 -6.33 14.11
N GLU A 173 18.40 -6.22 15.42
CA GLU A 173 19.43 -6.20 16.45
C GLU A 173 19.13 -7.25 17.53
N ALA A 174 20.09 -7.46 18.44
CA ALA A 174 19.91 -8.36 19.57
C ALA A 174 18.69 -7.94 20.43
N ASP A 175 18.01 -8.93 20.99
CA ASP A 175 16.88 -8.67 21.90
C ASP A 175 17.33 -7.79 23.08
N GLY A 176 16.54 -6.80 23.42
CA GLY A 176 16.88 -5.79 24.43
C GLY A 176 17.62 -4.54 23.90
N THR A 177 18.01 -4.54 22.62
CA THR A 177 18.64 -3.37 21.99
C THR A 177 17.58 -2.38 21.52
N ARG A 178 17.67 -1.13 21.95
CA ARG A 178 16.79 -0.08 21.46
C ARG A 178 17.22 0.37 20.08
N VAL A 179 16.29 0.36 19.14
CA VAL A 179 16.47 0.86 17.77
C VAL A 179 15.47 1.97 17.51
N THR A 180 15.95 3.09 16.97
CA THR A 180 15.14 4.26 16.61
C THR A 180 15.49 4.75 15.20
N ASP A 181 14.74 5.75 14.72
CA ASP A 181 15.03 6.49 13.49
C ASP A 181 15.20 5.60 12.26
N LEU A 182 14.25 4.69 12.05
CA LEU A 182 14.26 3.85 10.86
C LEU A 182 14.10 4.70 9.59
N ALA A 183 14.97 4.50 8.62
CA ALA A 183 14.89 5.15 7.32
C ALA A 183 15.37 4.22 6.21
N VAL A 184 14.72 4.26 5.06
CA VAL A 184 15.14 3.52 3.87
C VAL A 184 15.64 4.48 2.81
N SER A 185 16.90 4.29 2.39
CA SER A 185 17.45 4.98 1.23
C SER A 185 17.11 4.20 -0.03
N ARG A 186 16.31 4.82 -0.89
CA ARG A 186 16.01 4.29 -2.23
C ARG A 186 16.96 4.92 -3.24
N ASN A 187 18.11 4.32 -3.42
CA ASN A 187 19.06 4.83 -4.39
C ASN A 187 18.68 4.37 -5.81
N HIS A 188 18.27 5.31 -6.66
CA HIS A 188 17.91 5.04 -8.05
C HIS A 188 19.11 4.70 -8.96
N ILE A 189 20.35 4.77 -8.45
CA ILE A 189 21.58 4.66 -9.25
C ILE A 189 22.32 3.33 -9.03
N GLY A 190 21.62 2.24 -8.71
CA GLY A 190 22.20 0.90 -8.78
C GLY A 190 22.98 0.41 -7.56
N PHE A 191 23.02 1.15 -6.45
CA PHE A 191 23.74 0.75 -5.23
C PHE A 191 22.91 -0.08 -4.24
N GLY A 192 21.72 -0.49 -4.64
CA GLY A 192 20.84 -1.24 -3.75
C GLY A 192 20.07 -0.34 -2.78
N GLU A 193 19.19 -0.96 -2.05
CA GLU A 193 18.39 -0.33 -1.00
C GLU A 193 19.07 -0.57 0.35
N HIS A 194 19.14 0.43 1.19
CA HIS A 194 19.74 0.31 2.52
C HIS A 194 18.75 0.79 3.57
N LEU A 195 18.66 0.02 4.65
CA LEU A 195 18.01 0.42 5.89
C LEU A 195 19.03 1.11 6.78
N TYR A 196 18.73 2.33 7.20
CA TYR A 196 19.47 3.09 8.20
C TYR A 196 18.69 3.14 9.50
N TYR A 197 19.37 3.01 10.62
CA TYR A 197 18.74 3.06 11.93
C TYR A 197 19.75 3.45 13.01
N THR A 198 19.26 3.98 14.11
CA THR A 198 20.07 4.37 15.27
C THR A 198 19.93 3.32 16.36
N VAL A 199 21.06 2.93 16.95
CA VAL A 199 21.14 2.00 18.09
C VAL A 199 21.49 2.80 19.35
N ASP A 200 20.74 2.57 20.41
CA ASP A 200 20.91 3.23 21.72
C ASP A 200 21.05 4.76 21.61
N ASP A 201 20.23 5.35 20.72
CA ASP A 201 20.14 6.79 20.44
C ASP A 201 21.48 7.47 20.03
N THR A 202 22.53 6.70 19.74
CA THR A 202 23.88 7.23 19.47
C THR A 202 24.59 6.65 18.26
N THR A 203 24.35 5.40 17.93
CA THR A 203 25.13 4.68 16.91
C THR A 203 24.31 4.48 15.63
N LEU A 204 24.63 5.21 14.56
CA LEU A 204 24.02 5.02 13.25
C LEU A 204 24.56 3.76 12.59
N LYS A 205 23.68 2.88 12.16
CA LYS A 205 23.98 1.67 11.39
C LYS A 205 23.30 1.69 10.02
N ALA A 206 23.85 0.91 9.09
CA ALA A 206 23.28 0.69 7.77
C ALA A 206 23.29 -0.80 7.44
N LEU A 207 22.19 -1.30 6.92
CA LEU A 207 22.03 -2.67 6.47
C LEU A 207 21.59 -2.68 5.00
N ALA A 208 22.28 -3.42 4.14
CA ALA A 208 21.84 -3.68 2.78
C ALA A 208 20.60 -4.61 2.78
N LEU A 209 19.54 -4.23 2.08
CA LEU A 209 18.26 -4.93 2.00
C LEU A 209 18.18 -5.86 0.78
#